data_2ce398c1ee676386bc0c6ade9482ae00
#
_entry.id   2ce398c1ee676386bc0c6ade9482ae00
#
_cell.length_a   1.000
_cell.length_b   1.000
_cell.length_c   1.000
_cell.angle_alpha   90.00
_cell.angle_beta   90.00
_cell.angle_gamma   90.00
#
_symmetry.space_group_name_H-M   'P 1'
#
loop_
_entity.id
_entity.type
_entity.pdbx_description
1 polymer ?
#
loop_
_entity_poly.entity_id
_entity_poly.type
_entity_poly.pdbx_seq_one_letter_code
_entity_poly.pdbx_strand_id
1 'polypeptide(L)'
;MDFHQTVADMAGIERSQAKTINLGLFYGMGKAKLQAELGLNTKEEAEKLFEKYHSRVPFVKDLMNNTSKDSQRNGYITTLLGRRCRFDTWEEAAYRPGKLTSPMTWDEASSKFGENNIRRAFTYKALNKLIQGSAADMTKKAMLDLYEEKIIPHIQIHDELDISIESKKHANKIIDIMQNAVSLHVPNKVDYESGENWGDIYD
;
A
#
# COMPACT_ATOMS: atom_id res chain seq x y z
N MET A 1 2.24 -10.42 -16.22
CA MET A 1 0.94 -10.97 -15.70
C MET A 1 0.26 -9.84 -14.96
N ASP A 2 -0.99 -9.52 -15.30
CA ASP A 2 -1.74 -8.45 -14.63
C ASP A 2 -2.33 -8.98 -13.31
N PHE A 3 -1.88 -8.43 -12.19
CA PHE A 3 -2.33 -8.84 -10.85
C PHE A 3 -3.84 -8.68 -10.67
N HIS A 4 -4.42 -7.58 -11.15
CA HIS A 4 -5.86 -7.35 -11.02
C HIS A 4 -6.68 -8.32 -11.85
N GLN A 5 -6.20 -8.67 -13.05
CA GLN A 5 -6.85 -9.68 -13.89
C GLN A 5 -6.76 -11.07 -13.23
N THR A 6 -5.59 -11.43 -12.70
CA THR A 6 -5.43 -12.72 -11.99
C THR A 6 -6.41 -12.84 -10.82
N VAL A 7 -6.57 -11.78 -10.03
CA VAL A 7 -7.53 -11.77 -8.91
C VAL A 7 -8.98 -11.78 -9.41
N ALA A 8 -9.29 -11.08 -10.50
CA ALA A 8 -10.61 -11.09 -11.13
C ALA A 8 -11.00 -12.51 -11.56
N ASP A 9 -10.10 -13.22 -12.24
CA ASP A 9 -10.30 -14.60 -12.70
C ASP A 9 -10.49 -15.56 -11.50
N MET A 10 -9.64 -15.45 -10.47
CA MET A 10 -9.76 -16.26 -9.24
C MET A 10 -11.08 -16.03 -8.50
N ALA A 11 -11.50 -14.78 -8.38
CA ALA A 11 -12.73 -14.42 -7.68
C ALA A 11 -13.99 -14.53 -8.56
N GLY A 12 -13.84 -14.67 -9.87
CA GLY A 12 -14.95 -14.69 -10.85
C GLY A 12 -15.73 -13.36 -10.83
N ILE A 13 -15.02 -12.24 -10.86
CA ILE A 13 -15.54 -10.86 -10.89
C ILE A 13 -14.87 -10.08 -12.02
N GLU A 14 -15.42 -8.91 -12.36
CA GLU A 14 -14.83 -8.02 -13.36
C GLU A 14 -13.46 -7.48 -12.90
N ARG A 15 -12.52 -7.28 -13.86
CA ARG A 15 -11.17 -6.73 -13.57
C ARG A 15 -11.22 -5.37 -12.86
N SER A 16 -12.15 -4.50 -13.26
CA SER A 16 -12.37 -3.18 -12.63
C SER A 16 -12.80 -3.31 -11.18
N GLN A 17 -13.68 -4.25 -10.87
CA GLN A 17 -14.10 -4.56 -9.51
C GLN A 17 -12.94 -5.13 -8.70
N ALA A 18 -12.16 -6.07 -9.27
CA ALA A 18 -10.98 -6.62 -8.62
C ALA A 18 -9.95 -5.52 -8.30
N LYS A 19 -9.69 -4.59 -9.23
CA LYS A 19 -8.81 -3.43 -9.00
C LYS A 19 -9.29 -2.60 -7.82
N THR A 20 -10.57 -2.23 -7.80
CA THR A 20 -11.17 -1.41 -6.73
C THR A 20 -11.11 -2.13 -5.38
N ILE A 21 -11.42 -3.42 -5.34
CA ILE A 21 -11.36 -4.23 -4.11
C ILE A 21 -9.92 -4.35 -3.61
N ASN A 22 -8.98 -4.70 -4.48
CA ASN A 22 -7.57 -4.84 -4.13
C ASN A 22 -7.02 -3.54 -3.52
N LEU A 23 -7.19 -2.42 -4.23
CA LEU A 23 -6.76 -1.11 -3.74
C LEU A 23 -7.50 -0.75 -2.45
N GLY A 24 -8.81 -0.94 -2.42
CA GLY A 24 -9.63 -0.65 -1.25
C GLY A 24 -9.18 -1.39 0.01
N LEU A 25 -8.85 -2.68 -0.11
CA LEU A 25 -8.36 -3.48 1.01
C LEU A 25 -6.99 -2.99 1.50
N PHE A 26 -6.08 -2.70 0.59
CA PHE A 26 -4.76 -2.17 0.96
C PHE A 26 -4.85 -0.78 1.62
N TYR A 27 -5.87 0.00 1.26
CA TYR A 27 -6.13 1.31 1.87
C TYR A 27 -7.05 1.27 3.09
N GLY A 28 -7.46 0.08 3.55
CA GLY A 28 -8.35 -0.08 4.70
C GLY A 28 -9.78 0.39 4.45
N MET A 29 -10.25 0.25 3.20
CA MET A 29 -11.60 0.62 2.80
C MET A 29 -12.63 -0.27 3.48
N GLY A 30 -13.64 0.34 4.09
CA GLY A 30 -14.79 -0.37 4.64
C GLY A 30 -15.86 -0.67 3.57
N LYS A 31 -16.78 -1.59 3.88
CA LYS A 31 -17.85 -2.06 2.97
C LYS A 31 -18.70 -0.92 2.39
N ALA A 32 -19.04 0.10 3.18
CA ALA A 32 -19.84 1.24 2.73
C ALA A 32 -19.13 2.07 1.65
N LYS A 33 -17.82 2.27 1.80
CA LYS A 33 -17.01 2.97 0.80
C LYS A 33 -16.86 2.12 -0.46
N LEU A 34 -16.65 0.81 -0.31
CA LEU A 34 -16.60 -0.12 -1.44
C LEU A 34 -17.90 -0.11 -2.24
N GLN A 35 -19.06 -0.12 -1.58
CA GLN A 35 -20.35 -0.01 -2.22
C GLN A 35 -20.44 1.25 -3.09
N ALA A 36 -20.04 2.40 -2.56
CA ALA A 36 -20.08 3.67 -3.30
C ALA A 36 -19.13 3.68 -4.50
N GLU A 37 -17.89 3.20 -4.33
CA GLU A 37 -16.87 3.16 -5.38
C GLU A 37 -17.23 2.23 -6.55
N LEU A 38 -17.95 1.14 -6.26
CA LEU A 38 -18.40 0.19 -7.28
C LEU A 38 -19.79 0.51 -7.84
N GLY A 39 -20.45 1.57 -7.35
CA GLY A 39 -21.78 1.95 -7.78
C GLY A 39 -22.84 0.87 -7.47
N LEU A 40 -22.66 0.07 -6.41
CA LEU A 40 -23.60 -0.99 -6.05
C LEU A 40 -24.85 -0.40 -5.38
N ASN A 41 -26.02 -0.93 -5.73
CA ASN A 41 -27.29 -0.39 -5.27
C ASN A 41 -27.56 -0.71 -3.80
N THR A 42 -27.08 -1.85 -3.30
CA THR A 42 -27.36 -2.31 -1.96
C THR A 42 -26.09 -2.68 -1.18
N LYS A 43 -26.21 -2.63 0.14
CA LYS A 43 -25.13 -3.08 1.04
C LYS A 43 -24.91 -4.59 0.94
N GLU A 44 -25.97 -5.33 0.73
CA GLU A 44 -25.95 -6.78 0.57
C GLU A 44 -25.17 -7.22 -0.67
N GLU A 45 -25.25 -6.46 -1.77
CA GLU A 45 -24.43 -6.71 -2.96
C GLU A 45 -22.95 -6.52 -2.68
N ALA A 46 -22.60 -5.44 -1.97
CA ALA A 46 -21.21 -5.19 -1.55
C ALA A 46 -20.68 -6.28 -0.61
N GLU A 47 -21.51 -6.76 0.33
CA GLU A 47 -21.15 -7.83 1.25
C GLU A 47 -20.91 -9.15 0.51
N LYS A 48 -21.81 -9.56 -0.39
CA LYS A 48 -21.65 -10.75 -1.21
C LYS A 48 -20.39 -10.72 -2.06
N LEU A 49 -20.11 -9.57 -2.68
CA LEU A 49 -18.91 -9.39 -3.49
C LEU A 49 -17.63 -9.50 -2.63
N PHE A 50 -17.64 -8.90 -1.44
CA PHE A 50 -16.55 -8.95 -0.49
C PHE A 50 -16.29 -10.36 0.03
N GLU A 51 -17.37 -11.10 0.35
CA GLU A 51 -17.28 -12.50 0.76
C GLU A 51 -16.76 -13.40 -0.36
N LYS A 52 -17.25 -13.21 -1.58
CA LYS A 52 -16.78 -13.92 -2.76
C LYS A 52 -15.27 -13.70 -2.98
N TYR A 53 -14.82 -12.46 -2.89
CA TYR A 53 -13.41 -12.12 -2.99
C TYR A 53 -12.58 -12.80 -1.90
N HIS A 54 -12.95 -12.65 -0.63
CA HIS A 54 -12.20 -13.22 0.48
C HIS A 54 -12.20 -14.76 0.53
N SER A 55 -13.25 -15.40 0.03
CA SER A 55 -13.28 -16.86 -0.08
C SER A 55 -12.30 -17.41 -1.12
N ARG A 56 -11.99 -16.62 -2.15
CA ARG A 56 -11.10 -17.00 -3.24
C ARG A 56 -9.66 -16.51 -3.03
N VAL A 57 -9.49 -15.39 -2.28
CA VAL A 57 -8.20 -14.75 -2.01
C VAL A 57 -8.02 -14.55 -0.49
N PRO A 58 -8.04 -15.63 0.31
CA PRO A 58 -8.07 -15.55 1.78
C PRO A 58 -6.80 -14.92 2.37
N PHE A 59 -5.65 -15.09 1.72
CA PHE A 59 -4.37 -14.58 2.20
C PHE A 59 -4.34 -13.06 2.39
N VAL A 60 -5.13 -12.30 1.61
CA VAL A 60 -5.19 -10.83 1.75
C VAL A 60 -5.83 -10.45 3.08
N LYS A 61 -6.91 -11.13 3.46
CA LYS A 61 -7.58 -10.91 4.74
C LYS A 61 -6.68 -11.28 5.93
N ASP A 62 -5.97 -12.40 5.81
CA ASP A 62 -5.06 -12.87 6.85
C ASP A 62 -3.88 -11.91 7.02
N LEU A 63 -3.29 -11.45 5.91
CA LEU A 63 -2.22 -10.46 5.92
C LEU A 63 -2.66 -9.16 6.59
N MET A 64 -3.85 -8.66 6.24
CA MET A 64 -4.42 -7.45 6.83
C MET A 64 -4.61 -7.62 8.35
N ASN A 65 -5.23 -8.72 8.77
CA ASN A 65 -5.50 -8.99 10.18
C ASN A 65 -4.21 -9.16 11.00
N ASN A 66 -3.24 -9.90 10.47
CA ASN A 66 -1.97 -10.17 11.15
C ASN A 66 -1.16 -8.87 11.28
N THR A 67 -1.05 -8.08 10.21
CA THR A 67 -0.34 -6.80 10.23
C THR A 67 -1.00 -5.82 11.21
N SER A 68 -2.33 -5.77 11.27
CA SER A 68 -3.04 -4.95 12.24
C SER A 68 -2.79 -5.40 13.68
N LYS A 69 -2.86 -6.71 13.97
CA LYS A 69 -2.56 -7.28 15.29
C LYS A 69 -1.12 -6.99 15.72
N ASP A 70 -0.16 -7.16 14.80
CA ASP A 70 1.25 -6.88 15.07
C ASP A 70 1.48 -5.41 15.37
N SER A 71 0.84 -4.50 14.64
CA SER A 71 0.92 -3.06 14.90
C SER A 71 0.31 -2.68 16.26
N GLN A 72 -0.77 -3.34 16.69
CA GLN A 72 -1.33 -3.17 18.04
C GLN A 72 -0.36 -3.63 19.12
N ARG A 73 0.19 -4.83 18.97
CA ARG A 73 1.07 -5.46 19.95
C ARG A 73 2.40 -4.72 20.08
N ASN A 74 3.07 -4.48 18.95
CA ASN A 74 4.43 -3.96 18.92
C ASN A 74 4.49 -2.41 18.93
N GLY A 75 3.40 -1.73 18.55
CA GLY A 75 3.35 -0.28 18.36
C GLY A 75 3.97 0.19 17.04
N TYR A 76 4.43 -0.71 16.19
CA TYR A 76 4.98 -0.40 14.87
C TYR A 76 4.87 -1.58 13.93
N ILE A 77 5.05 -1.30 12.65
CA ILE A 77 5.36 -2.27 11.60
C ILE A 77 6.73 -1.94 11.02
N THR A 78 7.36 -2.92 10.37
CA THR A 78 8.67 -2.76 9.73
C THR A 78 8.54 -2.98 8.24
N THR A 79 9.00 -2.01 7.45
CA THR A 79 9.01 -2.10 5.98
C THR A 79 10.07 -3.09 5.50
N LEU A 80 10.08 -3.36 4.19
CA LEU A 80 10.99 -4.31 3.54
C LEU A 80 12.47 -4.07 3.87
N LEU A 81 12.91 -2.81 3.95
CA LEU A 81 14.30 -2.45 4.29
C LEU A 81 14.51 -2.07 5.76
N GLY A 82 13.60 -2.45 6.65
CA GLY A 82 13.78 -2.33 8.09
C GLY A 82 13.33 -1.00 8.70
N ARG A 83 12.74 -0.09 7.91
CA ARG A 83 12.22 1.18 8.42
C ARG A 83 10.94 0.95 9.24
N ARG A 84 10.89 1.55 10.42
CA ARG A 84 9.74 1.44 11.32
C ARG A 84 8.69 2.51 11.03
N CYS A 85 7.44 2.09 10.92
CA CYS A 85 6.28 2.97 10.92
C CYS A 85 5.51 2.77 12.23
N ARG A 86 5.45 3.81 13.06
CA ARG A 86 4.90 3.75 14.43
C ARG A 86 3.42 4.07 14.48
N PHE A 87 2.77 3.55 15.54
CA PHE A 87 1.37 3.80 15.91
C PHE A 87 1.35 4.27 17.37
N ASP A 88 1.75 5.52 17.59
CA ASP A 88 1.99 6.09 18.93
C ASP A 88 0.79 6.86 19.48
N THR A 89 -0.32 6.86 18.75
CA THR A 89 -1.58 7.47 19.20
C THR A 89 -2.59 6.42 19.65
N TRP A 90 -3.48 6.80 20.55
CA TRP A 90 -4.42 5.92 21.22
C TRP A 90 -5.86 6.40 21.06
N GLU A 91 -6.80 5.47 21.17
CA GLU A 91 -8.25 5.71 21.10
C GLU A 91 -8.99 4.79 22.05
N GLU A 92 -10.26 5.10 22.32
CA GLU A 92 -11.17 4.19 23.05
C GLU A 92 -11.26 2.84 22.33
N ALA A 93 -11.09 1.74 23.06
CA ALA A 93 -11.15 0.40 22.49
C ALA A 93 -12.57 -0.01 22.06
N ALA A 94 -13.61 0.53 22.72
CA ALA A 94 -14.99 0.24 22.37
C ALA A 94 -15.34 0.75 20.97
N TYR A 95 -15.86 -0.15 20.15
CA TYR A 95 -16.35 0.22 18.82
C TYR A 95 -17.68 0.97 18.93
N ARG A 96 -17.74 2.18 18.42
CA ARG A 96 -18.96 2.99 18.31
C ARG A 96 -19.21 3.36 16.86
N PRO A 97 -20.26 2.80 16.21
CA PRO A 97 -20.58 3.13 14.82
C PRO A 97 -20.78 4.63 14.65
N GLY A 98 -20.22 5.20 13.58
CA GLY A 98 -20.36 6.62 13.23
C GLY A 98 -19.54 7.60 14.06
N LYS A 99 -18.84 7.15 15.11
CA LYS A 99 -17.91 8.01 15.87
C LYS A 99 -16.58 8.16 15.12
N LEU A 100 -16.21 9.39 14.80
CA LEU A 100 -14.87 9.68 14.30
C LEU A 100 -13.84 9.42 15.39
N THR A 101 -12.77 8.75 15.03
CA THR A 101 -11.62 8.54 15.90
C THR A 101 -10.92 9.87 16.16
N SER A 102 -10.79 10.23 17.43
CA SER A 102 -9.97 11.35 17.88
C SER A 102 -8.75 10.78 18.60
N PRO A 103 -7.63 10.56 17.86
CA PRO A 103 -6.44 9.98 18.46
C PRO A 103 -5.81 10.95 19.44
N MET A 104 -5.31 10.43 20.55
CA MET A 104 -4.68 11.18 21.62
C MET A 104 -3.42 10.49 22.11
N THR A 105 -2.67 11.13 22.99
CA THR A 105 -1.52 10.51 23.66
C THR A 105 -1.98 9.36 24.57
N TRP A 106 -1.06 8.52 25.00
CA TRP A 106 -1.37 7.43 25.93
C TRP A 106 -1.89 7.97 27.27
N ASP A 107 -1.27 9.02 27.80
CA ASP A 107 -1.65 9.64 29.08
C ASP A 107 -3.07 10.22 29.03
N GLU A 108 -3.41 10.92 27.96
CA GLU A 108 -4.77 11.45 27.75
C GLU A 108 -5.80 10.34 27.60
N ALA A 109 -5.49 9.31 26.83
CA ALA A 109 -6.40 8.20 26.57
C ALA A 109 -6.62 7.36 27.83
N SER A 110 -5.55 7.01 28.57
CA SER A 110 -5.63 6.23 29.80
C SER A 110 -6.34 6.98 30.90
N SER A 111 -6.12 8.28 31.03
CA SER A 111 -6.85 9.14 32.01
C SER A 111 -8.34 9.23 31.70
N LYS A 112 -8.69 9.28 30.40
CA LYS A 112 -10.08 9.46 29.96
C LYS A 112 -10.91 8.18 29.95
N PHE A 113 -10.32 7.06 29.57
CA PHE A 113 -11.05 5.81 29.32
C PHE A 113 -10.59 4.65 30.23
N GLY A 114 -9.46 4.80 30.93
CA GLY A 114 -8.79 3.74 31.67
C GLY A 114 -7.88 2.90 30.77
N GLU A 115 -6.76 2.44 31.31
CA GLU A 115 -5.71 1.70 30.57
C GLU A 115 -6.24 0.45 29.84
N ASN A 116 -7.19 -0.26 30.45
CA ASN A 116 -7.76 -1.48 29.90
C ASN A 116 -8.78 -1.23 28.78
N ASN A 117 -9.19 0.02 28.58
CA ASN A 117 -10.23 0.41 27.63
C ASN A 117 -9.69 1.20 26.43
N ILE A 118 -8.39 1.19 26.23
CA ILE A 118 -7.73 1.89 25.13
C ILE A 118 -7.03 0.92 24.19
N ARG A 119 -6.87 1.34 22.95
CA ARG A 119 -6.09 0.63 21.91
C ARG A 119 -5.32 1.63 21.07
N ARG A 120 -4.29 1.16 20.36
CA ARG A 120 -3.58 2.00 19.39
C ARG A 120 -4.49 2.41 18.24
N ALA A 121 -4.50 3.69 17.91
CA ALA A 121 -5.30 4.24 16.82
C ALA A 121 -4.71 3.88 15.44
N PHE A 122 -5.58 3.86 14.43
CA PHE A 122 -5.23 3.69 13.02
C PHE A 122 -4.52 2.39 12.62
N THR A 123 -4.50 1.36 13.46
CA THR A 123 -3.84 0.09 13.15
C THR A 123 -4.48 -0.64 11.96
N TYR A 124 -5.73 -0.33 11.61
CA TYR A 124 -6.35 -0.80 10.37
C TYR A 124 -5.63 -0.31 9.09
N LYS A 125 -4.81 0.76 9.18
CA LYS A 125 -3.97 1.26 8.09
C LYS A 125 -2.59 0.56 8.01
N ALA A 126 -2.32 -0.40 8.89
CA ALA A 126 -0.99 -0.99 9.02
C ALA A 126 -0.54 -1.68 7.72
N LEU A 127 -1.42 -2.43 7.06
CA LEU A 127 -1.09 -3.07 5.79
C LEU A 127 -0.74 -2.05 4.70
N ASN A 128 -1.53 -0.99 4.57
CA ASN A 128 -1.24 0.09 3.63
C ASN A 128 0.14 0.72 3.89
N LYS A 129 0.42 1.06 5.16
CA LYS A 129 1.71 1.63 5.56
C LYS A 129 2.88 0.66 5.30
N LEU A 130 2.67 -0.65 5.48
CA LEU A 130 3.66 -1.67 5.18
C LEU A 130 3.98 -1.70 3.68
N ILE A 131 2.96 -1.82 2.84
CA ILE A 131 3.14 -1.96 1.39
C ILE A 131 3.71 -0.68 0.79
N GLN A 132 3.06 0.47 1.02
CA GLN A 132 3.53 1.75 0.46
C GLN A 132 4.88 2.17 1.02
N GLY A 133 5.11 1.92 2.32
CA GLY A 133 6.40 2.17 2.93
C GLY A 133 7.51 1.32 2.31
N SER A 134 7.24 0.04 2.02
CA SER A 134 8.19 -0.85 1.36
C SER A 134 8.44 -0.45 -0.10
N ALA A 135 7.40 -0.05 -0.84
CA ALA A 135 7.55 0.48 -2.20
C ALA A 135 8.43 1.75 -2.21
N ALA A 136 8.18 2.69 -1.29
CA ALA A 136 9.02 3.88 -1.15
C ALA A 136 10.49 3.55 -0.76
N ASP A 137 10.72 2.48 -0.01
CA ASP A 137 12.07 2.02 0.30
C ASP A 137 12.77 1.50 -0.96
N MET A 138 12.07 0.79 -1.85
CA MET A 138 12.61 0.30 -3.12
C MET A 138 13.04 1.46 -4.02
N THR A 139 12.19 2.47 -4.21
CA THR A 139 12.53 3.66 -5.00
C THR A 139 13.75 4.39 -4.43
N LYS A 140 13.79 4.58 -3.10
CA LYS A 140 14.92 5.24 -2.44
C LYS A 140 16.22 4.44 -2.58
N LYS A 141 16.15 3.11 -2.50
CA LYS A 141 17.32 2.26 -2.71
C LYS A 141 17.81 2.36 -4.15
N ALA A 142 16.89 2.34 -5.12
CA ALA A 142 17.22 2.54 -6.53
C ALA A 142 17.91 3.89 -6.77
N MET A 143 17.39 4.97 -6.17
CA MET A 143 18.02 6.30 -6.24
C MET A 143 19.44 6.30 -5.66
N LEU A 144 19.67 5.60 -4.54
CA LEU A 144 20.98 5.47 -3.93
C LEU A 144 21.96 4.73 -4.86
N ASP A 145 21.52 3.60 -5.44
CA ASP A 145 22.35 2.79 -6.35
C ASP A 145 22.67 3.56 -7.64
N LEU A 146 21.72 4.33 -8.16
CA LEU A 146 21.95 5.22 -9.30
C LEU A 146 22.95 6.33 -8.93
N TYR A 147 22.87 6.90 -7.74
CA TYR A 147 23.79 7.93 -7.27
C TYR A 147 25.23 7.39 -7.15
N GLU A 148 25.43 6.17 -6.68
CA GLU A 148 26.74 5.52 -6.62
C GLU A 148 27.37 5.38 -8.02
N GLU A 149 26.54 5.19 -9.05
CA GLU A 149 26.93 5.15 -10.47
C GLU A 149 27.01 6.54 -11.14
N LYS A 150 26.89 7.63 -10.35
CA LYS A 150 26.87 9.03 -10.81
C LYS A 150 25.68 9.39 -11.70
N ILE A 151 24.59 8.65 -11.60
CA ILE A 151 23.35 8.91 -12.29
C ILE A 151 22.40 9.57 -11.30
N ILE A 152 22.02 10.82 -11.57
CA ILE A 152 21.20 11.62 -10.65
C ILE A 152 19.84 11.86 -11.29
N PRO A 153 18.73 11.33 -10.74
CA PRO A 153 17.39 11.66 -11.18
C PRO A 153 17.10 13.16 -11.02
N HIS A 154 16.41 13.75 -11.99
CA HIS A 154 15.97 15.15 -11.92
C HIS A 154 14.74 15.31 -11.04
N ILE A 155 13.79 14.37 -11.18
CA ILE A 155 12.53 14.36 -10.44
C ILE A 155 12.24 12.92 -9.97
N GLN A 156 11.61 12.82 -8.80
CA GLN A 156 11.05 11.57 -8.28
C GLN A 156 9.56 11.80 -7.98
N ILE A 157 8.70 11.03 -8.62
CA ILE A 157 7.25 11.07 -8.43
C ILE A 157 6.79 9.67 -8.03
N HIS A 158 6.44 9.47 -6.75
CA HIS A 158 6.06 8.17 -6.20
C HIS A 158 7.10 7.06 -6.47
N ASP A 159 6.84 6.21 -7.45
CA ASP A 159 7.67 5.06 -7.89
C ASP A 159 8.36 5.31 -9.24
N GLU A 160 8.29 6.53 -9.75
CA GLU A 160 8.85 6.98 -11.02
C GLU A 160 10.08 7.85 -10.80
N LEU A 161 11.07 7.72 -11.69
CA LEU A 161 12.27 8.54 -11.72
C LEU A 161 12.48 9.11 -13.13
N ASP A 162 12.51 10.44 -13.23
CA ASP A 162 12.84 11.14 -14.47
C ASP A 162 14.33 11.37 -14.56
N ILE A 163 14.93 10.88 -15.63
CA ILE A 163 16.37 10.89 -15.81
C ILE A 163 16.70 11.25 -17.25
N SER A 164 17.64 12.16 -17.48
CA SER A 164 18.19 12.40 -18.81
C SER A 164 19.05 11.22 -19.24
N ILE A 165 18.79 10.71 -20.43
CA ILE A 165 19.52 9.57 -21.01
C ILE A 165 20.38 10.02 -22.20
N GLU A 166 21.60 9.46 -22.32
CA GLU A 166 22.54 9.75 -23.40
C GLU A 166 22.43 8.74 -24.56
N SER A 167 21.96 7.54 -24.24
CA SER A 167 21.87 6.45 -25.20
C SER A 167 20.97 5.32 -24.69
N LYS A 168 20.55 4.44 -25.59
CA LYS A 168 19.81 3.22 -25.21
C LYS A 168 20.59 2.32 -24.24
N LYS A 169 21.93 2.29 -24.36
CA LYS A 169 22.79 1.55 -23.41
C LYS A 169 22.71 2.16 -22.00
N HIS A 170 22.69 3.51 -21.91
CA HIS A 170 22.54 4.22 -20.65
C HIS A 170 21.16 3.93 -20.03
N ALA A 171 20.07 4.00 -20.81
CA ALA A 171 18.73 3.63 -20.34
C ALA A 171 18.68 2.19 -19.79
N ASN A 172 19.24 1.23 -20.53
CA ASN A 172 19.26 -0.17 -20.09
C ASN A 172 20.04 -0.36 -18.77
N LYS A 173 21.13 0.37 -18.58
CA LYS A 173 21.87 0.38 -17.29
C LYS A 173 21.01 0.89 -16.16
N ILE A 174 20.28 1.99 -16.35
CA ILE A 174 19.36 2.55 -15.35
C ILE A 174 18.28 1.54 -14.99
N ILE A 175 17.63 0.95 -15.98
CA ILE A 175 16.59 -0.07 -15.80
C ILE A 175 17.13 -1.25 -14.97
N ASP A 176 18.33 -1.75 -15.32
CA ASP A 176 18.94 -2.87 -14.60
C ASP A 176 19.22 -2.54 -13.14
N ILE A 177 19.77 -1.35 -12.85
CA ILE A 177 19.99 -0.88 -11.47
C ILE A 177 18.67 -0.82 -10.70
N MET A 178 17.64 -0.20 -11.27
CA MET A 178 16.33 -0.05 -10.60
C MET A 178 15.65 -1.40 -10.36
N GLN A 179 15.70 -2.33 -11.31
CA GLN A 179 15.11 -3.67 -11.18
C GLN A 179 15.80 -4.50 -10.09
N ASN A 180 17.10 -4.32 -9.92
CA ASN A 180 17.92 -5.11 -9.00
C ASN A 180 18.21 -4.39 -7.66
N ALA A 181 17.70 -3.18 -7.45
CA ALA A 181 17.94 -2.40 -6.24
C ALA A 181 17.52 -3.13 -4.95
N VAL A 182 16.46 -3.94 -5.03
CA VAL A 182 15.98 -4.77 -3.92
C VAL A 182 15.68 -6.17 -4.42
N SER A 183 16.28 -7.17 -3.79
CA SER A 183 15.99 -8.58 -4.09
C SER A 183 14.63 -8.98 -3.54
N LEU A 184 13.73 -9.39 -4.43
CA LEU A 184 12.41 -9.91 -4.09
C LEU A 184 12.30 -11.40 -4.49
N HIS A 185 11.35 -12.12 -3.89
CA HIS A 185 11.02 -13.49 -4.31
C HIS A 185 10.32 -13.54 -5.68
N VAL A 186 9.86 -12.41 -6.18
CA VAL A 186 9.24 -12.25 -7.50
C VAL A 186 10.05 -11.25 -8.31
N PRO A 187 10.09 -11.38 -9.66
CA PRO A 187 10.78 -10.42 -10.51
C PRO A 187 10.20 -9.01 -10.31
N ASN A 188 11.08 -8.03 -10.14
CA ASN A 188 10.74 -6.62 -10.21
C ASN A 188 10.93 -6.16 -11.67
N LYS A 189 9.96 -5.47 -12.22
CA LYS A 189 9.98 -4.95 -13.59
C LYS A 189 9.84 -3.44 -13.56
N VAL A 190 10.73 -2.77 -14.29
CA VAL A 190 10.64 -1.33 -14.55
C VAL A 190 10.06 -1.13 -15.94
N ASP A 191 8.98 -0.39 -16.04
CA ASP A 191 8.46 0.09 -17.31
C ASP A 191 9.25 1.35 -17.70
N TYR A 192 9.61 1.45 -18.98
CA TYR A 192 10.45 2.51 -19.49
C TYR A 192 9.76 3.21 -20.67
N GLU A 193 9.68 4.51 -20.57
CA GLU A 193 9.21 5.39 -21.63
C GLU A 193 10.26 6.49 -21.87
N SER A 194 10.31 7.06 -23.08
CA SER A 194 11.24 8.14 -23.40
C SER A 194 10.67 9.06 -24.45
N GLY A 195 10.94 10.35 -24.31
CA GLY A 195 10.57 11.43 -25.22
C GLY A 195 11.63 12.52 -25.24
N GLU A 196 11.47 13.54 -26.08
CA GLU A 196 12.37 14.70 -26.13
C GLU A 196 12.21 15.59 -24.89
N ASN A 197 11.04 15.53 -24.28
CA ASN A 197 10.71 16.22 -23.04
C ASN A 197 9.68 15.39 -22.23
N TRP A 198 9.45 15.79 -20.98
CA TRP A 198 8.56 15.05 -20.09
C TRP A 198 7.09 15.03 -20.57
N GLY A 199 6.63 16.07 -21.23
CA GLY A 199 5.27 16.12 -21.76
C GLY A 199 5.00 15.09 -22.87
N ASP A 200 6.03 14.68 -23.60
CA ASP A 200 5.89 13.68 -24.68
C ASP A 200 5.71 12.23 -24.19
N ILE A 201 5.83 12.01 -22.88
CA ILE A 201 5.78 10.67 -22.26
C ILE A 201 4.35 10.29 -21.85
N TYR A 202 3.47 11.27 -21.69
CA TYR A 202 2.12 11.10 -21.11
C TYR A 202 0.96 11.29 -22.11
N ASP A 203 1.23 11.22 -23.42
CA ASP A 203 0.16 11.29 -24.46
C ASP A 203 -0.49 9.93 -24.77
#